data_cbecdf12828a3822fc694fc303c5e83a
#
_entry.id   cbecdf12828a3822fc694fc303c5e83a
#
_cell.length_a   1.000
_cell.length_b   1.000
_cell.length_c   1.000
_cell.angle_alpha   90.00
_cell.angle_beta   90.00
_cell.angle_gamma   90.00
#
_symmetry.space_group_name_H-M   'P 1'
#
loop_
_entity.id
_entity.type
_entity.pdbx_description
1 polymer ?
#
loop_
_entity_poly.entity_id
_entity_poly.type
_entity_poly.pdbx_seq_one_letter_code
_entity_poly.pdbx_strand_id
1 'polypeptide(L)' 'VKLYSYQTVVGYVKNGKVVLVDGGYSTTTAKHLAKYRDQYGINKEDTYEYNAFIMRAFKDGVNVRGGWNYKVIS' A
#
# COMPACT_ATOMS: atom_id res chain seq x y z
N VAL A 1 4.77 0.16 -10.04
CA VAL A 1 3.39 0.64 -10.05
C VAL A 1 2.89 0.78 -8.63
N LYS A 2 2.39 1.94 -8.29
CA LYS A 2 1.81 2.19 -6.96
C LYS A 2 0.31 1.94 -6.99
N LEU A 3 -0.19 1.37 -5.92
CA LEU A 3 -1.60 1.06 -5.77
C LEU A 3 -2.21 2.04 -4.77
N TYR A 4 -3.28 2.70 -5.17
CA TYR A 4 -3.85 3.79 -4.40
C TYR A 4 -5.24 3.44 -3.86
N SER A 5 -5.55 4.02 -2.71
CA SER A 5 -6.92 4.18 -2.23
C SER A 5 -7.10 5.69 -2.06
N TYR A 6 -7.90 6.28 -2.93
CA TYR A 6 -7.99 7.74 -3.04
C TYR A 6 -6.61 8.32 -3.33
N GLN A 7 -6.06 9.13 -2.43
CA GLN A 7 -4.75 9.74 -2.61
C GLN A 7 -3.65 9.05 -1.80
N THR A 8 -3.99 7.95 -1.14
CA THR A 8 -3.06 7.23 -0.27
C THR A 8 -2.50 6.01 -0.98
N VAL A 9 -1.19 5.85 -0.96
CA VAL A 9 -0.56 4.64 -1.49
C VAL A 9 -0.74 3.52 -0.47
N VAL A 10 -1.42 2.46 -0.89
CA VAL A 10 -1.70 1.31 -0.02
C VAL A 10 -0.98 0.05 -0.48
N GLY A 11 -0.21 0.14 -1.53
CA GLY A 11 0.56 -0.98 -2.02
C GLY A 11 1.40 -0.60 -3.22
N TYR A 12 2.22 -1.52 -3.67
CA TYR A 12 2.98 -1.31 -4.89
C TYR A 12 3.38 -2.66 -5.49
N VAL A 13 3.68 -2.63 -6.77
CA VAL A 13 4.20 -3.78 -7.50
C VAL A 13 5.57 -3.42 -8.02
N LYS A 14 6.56 -4.23 -7.69
CA LYS A 14 7.93 -4.01 -8.16
C LYS A 14 8.58 -5.36 -8.45
N ASN A 15 9.13 -5.50 -9.65
CA ASN A 15 9.83 -6.72 -10.08
C ASN A 15 8.97 -7.97 -9.89
N GLY A 16 7.68 -7.86 -10.19
CA GLY A 16 6.76 -8.98 -10.07
C GLY A 16 6.30 -9.28 -8.66
N LYS A 17 6.76 -8.51 -7.67
CA LYS A 17 6.33 -8.66 -6.27
C LYS A 17 5.29 -7.62 -5.92
N VAL A 18 4.25 -8.06 -5.22
CA VAL A 18 3.17 -7.19 -4.77
C VAL A 18 3.29 -7.04 -3.26
N VAL A 19 3.33 -5.78 -2.81
CA VAL A 19 3.37 -5.46 -1.38
C VAL A 19 2.15 -4.62 -1.06
N LEU A 20 1.34 -5.09 -0.12
CA LEU A 20 0.12 -4.40 0.29
C LEU A 20 0.15 -4.16 1.79
N VAL A 21 -0.40 -3.02 2.20
CA VAL A 21 -0.54 -2.72 3.63
C VAL A 21 -1.76 -3.43 4.19
N ASP A 22 -1.71 -3.77 5.46
CA ASP A 22 -2.83 -4.42 6.15
C ASP A 22 -3.53 -3.41 7.06
N GLY A 23 -4.77 -3.08 6.70
CA GLY A 23 -5.70 -2.40 7.57
C GLY A 23 -5.28 -1.04 8.11
N GLY A 24 -5.93 -0.64 9.19
CA GLY A 24 -5.65 0.63 9.83
C GLY A 24 -6.27 1.84 9.18
N TYR A 25 -7.05 1.63 8.13
CA TYR A 25 -7.66 2.70 7.36
C TYR A 25 -9.19 2.64 7.46
N SER A 26 -9.85 3.51 6.72
CA SER A 26 -11.32 3.53 6.69
C SER A 26 -11.88 2.24 6.08
N THR A 27 -13.19 2.03 6.29
CA THR A 27 -13.89 0.89 5.70
C THR A 27 -13.74 0.86 4.19
N THR A 28 -13.79 2.02 3.54
CA THR A 28 -13.67 2.11 2.09
C THR A 28 -12.29 1.65 1.63
N THR A 29 -11.24 2.09 2.34
CA THR A 29 -9.88 1.66 2.01
C THR A 29 -9.72 0.16 2.23
N ALA A 30 -10.35 -0.39 3.28
CA ALA A 30 -10.31 -1.84 3.50
C ALA A 30 -10.93 -2.60 2.32
N LYS A 31 -12.00 -2.07 1.74
CA LYS A 31 -12.60 -2.68 0.55
C LYS A 31 -11.67 -2.62 -0.66
N HIS A 32 -10.98 -1.49 -0.84
CA HIS A 32 -10.01 -1.36 -1.92
C HIS A 32 -8.86 -2.36 -1.76
N LEU A 33 -8.38 -2.51 -0.53
CA LEU A 33 -7.32 -3.48 -0.24
C LEU A 33 -7.77 -4.91 -0.51
N ALA A 34 -9.00 -5.24 -0.14
CA ALA A 34 -9.54 -6.57 -0.43
C ALA A 34 -9.60 -6.83 -1.93
N LYS A 35 -9.97 -5.83 -2.70
CA LYS A 35 -9.98 -5.93 -4.16
C LYS A 35 -8.58 -6.17 -4.72
N TYR A 36 -7.59 -5.45 -4.21
CA TYR A 36 -6.21 -5.64 -4.64
C TYR A 36 -5.71 -7.03 -4.27
N ARG A 37 -6.03 -7.52 -3.07
CA ARG A 37 -5.64 -8.87 -2.68
C ARG A 37 -6.23 -9.90 -3.64
N ASP A 38 -7.49 -9.75 -3.99
CA ASP A 38 -8.16 -10.65 -4.91
C ASP A 38 -7.53 -10.58 -6.30
N GLN A 39 -7.26 -9.38 -6.76
CA GLN A 39 -6.69 -9.15 -8.09
C GLN A 39 -5.31 -9.79 -8.24
N TYR A 40 -4.50 -9.72 -7.20
CA TYR A 40 -3.12 -10.21 -7.24
C TYR A 40 -2.92 -11.55 -6.54
N GLY A 41 -3.98 -12.14 -6.04
CA GLY A 41 -3.89 -13.45 -5.37
C GLY A 41 -3.11 -13.40 -4.06
N ILE A 42 -3.23 -12.30 -3.30
CA ILE A 42 -2.51 -12.12 -2.04
C ILE A 42 -3.41 -12.48 -0.87
N ASN A 43 -2.93 -13.31 0.04
CA ASN A 43 -3.65 -13.64 1.26
C ASN A 43 -3.52 -12.50 2.27
N LYS A 44 -4.52 -12.37 3.15
CA LYS A 44 -4.50 -11.30 4.15
C LYS A 44 -3.28 -11.40 5.06
N GLU A 45 -2.88 -12.61 5.43
CA GLU A 45 -1.71 -12.81 6.28
C GLU A 45 -0.39 -12.45 5.62
N ASP A 46 -0.39 -12.25 4.31
CA ASP A 46 0.79 -11.85 3.57
C ASP A 46 0.88 -10.35 3.36
N THR A 47 -0.05 -9.61 3.95
CA THR A 47 0.00 -8.14 3.92
C THR A 47 0.84 -7.64 5.09
N TYR A 48 1.27 -6.39 5.00
CA TYR A 48 2.19 -5.80 5.97
C TYR A 48 1.46 -4.80 6.84
N GLU A 49 1.77 -4.77 8.14
CA GLU A 49 1.28 -3.68 8.96
C GLU A 49 1.93 -2.38 8.50
N TYR A 50 1.37 -1.25 8.89
CA TYR A 50 1.76 0.04 8.33
C TYR A 50 3.26 0.31 8.42
N ASN A 51 3.85 0.14 9.60
CA ASN A 51 5.28 0.42 9.77
C ASN A 51 6.15 -0.53 8.96
N ALA A 52 5.81 -1.80 8.94
CA ALA A 52 6.53 -2.79 8.14
C ALA A 52 6.41 -2.47 6.66
N PHE A 53 5.23 -2.03 6.23
CA PHE A 53 5.00 -1.63 4.85
C PHE A 53 5.90 -0.45 4.45
N ILE A 54 5.97 0.56 5.29
CA ILE A 54 6.81 1.74 5.04
C ILE A 54 8.29 1.33 4.95
N MET A 55 8.74 0.50 5.88
CA MET A 55 10.14 0.05 5.88
C MET A 55 10.46 -0.80 4.64
N ARG A 56 9.54 -1.66 4.25
CA ARG A 56 9.73 -2.47 3.06
C ARG A 56 9.80 -1.60 1.81
N ALA A 57 8.92 -0.61 1.72
CA ALA A 57 8.92 0.31 0.59
C ALA A 57 10.22 1.11 0.52
N PHE A 58 10.71 1.55 1.67
CA PHE A 58 11.98 2.27 1.73
C PHE A 58 13.12 1.39 1.23
N LYS A 59 13.15 0.14 1.65
CA LYS A 59 14.16 -0.82 1.21
C LYS A 59 14.11 -1.06 -0.30
N ASP A 60 12.90 -1.07 -0.85
CA ASP A 60 12.70 -1.29 -2.28
C ASP A 60 12.84 -0.02 -3.11
N GLY A 61 13.11 1.11 -2.47
CA GLY A 61 13.27 2.38 -3.17
C GLY A 61 11.97 2.95 -3.69
N VAL A 62 10.84 2.59 -3.07
CA VAL A 62 9.52 3.06 -3.50
C VAL A 62 9.01 4.10 -2.52
N ASN A 63 8.64 5.28 -3.02
CA ASN A 63 8.07 6.33 -2.19
C ASN A 63 6.56 6.08 -2.03
N VAL A 64 6.16 5.64 -0.84
CA VAL A 64 4.76 5.37 -0.53
C VAL A 64 4.13 6.44 0.33
N ARG A 65 4.87 7.46 0.70
CA ARG A 65 4.33 8.63 1.37
C ARG A 65 3.69 9.48 0.31
N GLY A 66 2.50 9.09 -0.07
CA GLY A 66 1.89 9.70 -1.22
C GLY A 66 1.11 10.93 -0.91
N GLY A 67 0.61 11.49 -1.91
CA GLY A 67 -0.47 12.38 -2.09
C GLY A 67 -0.47 13.59 -1.18
N TRP A 68 -1.34 13.53 -0.22
CA TRP A 68 -1.59 14.69 0.63
C TRP A 68 -0.40 15.01 1.54
N ASN A 69 0.36 14.03 1.98
CA ASN A 69 1.55 14.26 2.79
C ASN A 69 2.59 15.06 2.02
N TYR A 70 2.74 14.74 0.79
CA TYR A 70 3.65 15.45 -0.09
C TYR A 70 3.26 16.92 -0.20
N LYS A 71 1.97 17.19 -0.33
CA LYS A 71 1.47 18.55 -0.41
C LYS A 71 1.69 19.34 0.87
N VAL A 72 1.56 18.68 2.00
CA VAL A 72 1.78 19.32 3.29
C VAL A 72 3.25 19.72 3.46
N ILE A 73 4.14 18.86 3.00
CA ILE A 73 5.57 19.13 3.11
C ILE A 73 6.02 20.19 2.13
N SER A 74 5.48 20.15 0.96
CA SER A 74 5.86 21.11 -0.07
C SER A 74 5.09 22.39 0.03
#